data_589a8dcb00aac58f9303ce6b1c54bfdf
#
_entry.id   589a8dcb00aac58f9303ce6b1c54bfdf
#
_cell.length_a   1.000
_cell.length_b   1.000
_cell.length_c   1.000
_cell.angle_alpha   90.00
_cell.angle_beta   90.00
_cell.angle_gamma   90.00
#
_symmetry.space_group_name_H-M   'P 1'
#
loop_
_entity.id
_entity.type
_entity.pdbx_description
1 polymer ?
#
loop_
_entity_poly.entity_id
_entity_poly.type
_entity_poly.pdbx_seq_one_letter_code
_entity_poly.pdbx_strand_id
1 'polypeptide(L)'
;RAYTLLGELVTIYKGTDKAEESLYLLARSHYMAKDYSTSGQYFTTYYTNYPKGQFAELSRFYAGYGYYLDSPEPELDQSGTYKAIDEMQMFLEYFPRSEKAKEAQDIIFALQEKLVEKEWLNAQLYYNLGNYMGNNYDAAVITAQNALKDYPYTKRKEDLSMLILKSKYQEAIQSVEEKKIERFR
;
A
#
# COMPACT_ATOMS: atom_id res chain seq x y z
N ARG A 1 -0.82 -21.70 21.07
CA ARG A 1 -0.11 -22.07 22.34
C ARG A 1 1.15 -21.21 22.57
N ALA A 2 2.06 -21.03 21.59
CA ALA A 2 3.30 -20.26 21.79
C ALA A 2 3.00 -18.79 22.15
N TYR A 3 2.16 -18.11 21.40
CA TYR A 3 1.82 -16.68 21.64
C TYR A 3 1.08 -16.47 22.96
N THR A 4 0.27 -17.42 23.44
CA THR A 4 -0.40 -17.33 24.75
C THR A 4 0.64 -17.33 25.88
N LEU A 5 1.55 -18.30 25.87
CA LEU A 5 2.65 -18.38 26.86
C LEU A 5 3.58 -17.18 26.79
N LEU A 6 3.92 -16.72 25.59
CA LEU A 6 4.76 -15.54 25.42
C LEU A 6 4.08 -14.25 25.91
N GLY A 7 2.75 -14.13 25.73
CA GLY A 7 1.99 -13.01 26.29
C GLY A 7 2.04 -12.94 27.83
N GLU A 8 1.96 -14.09 28.50
CA GLU A 8 2.14 -14.19 29.95
C GLU A 8 3.58 -13.81 30.35
N LEU A 9 4.59 -14.29 29.62
CA LEU A 9 6.01 -13.99 29.87
C LEU A 9 6.32 -12.50 29.72
N VAL A 10 5.77 -11.82 28.71
CA VAL A 10 5.91 -10.35 28.53
C VAL A 10 5.43 -9.60 29.77
N THR A 11 4.34 -10.05 30.37
CA THR A 11 3.80 -9.45 31.60
C THR A 11 4.69 -9.71 32.82
N ILE A 12 5.20 -10.94 32.94
CA ILE A 12 6.06 -11.36 34.06
C ILE A 12 7.43 -10.66 34.00
N TYR A 13 8.01 -10.53 32.80
CA TYR A 13 9.34 -9.93 32.60
C TYR A 13 9.33 -8.40 32.49
N LYS A 14 8.16 -7.75 32.59
CA LYS A 14 8.05 -6.29 32.54
C LYS A 14 8.99 -5.65 33.59
N GLY A 15 9.87 -4.79 33.11
CA GLY A 15 10.87 -4.12 33.96
C GLY A 15 12.15 -4.91 34.18
N THR A 16 12.32 -6.06 33.55
CA THR A 16 13.57 -6.84 33.56
C THR A 16 14.30 -6.70 32.24
N ASP A 17 15.58 -7.11 32.21
CA ASP A 17 16.41 -7.20 31.00
C ASP A 17 15.89 -8.19 29.93
N LYS A 18 14.97 -9.09 30.30
CA LYS A 18 14.31 -10.03 29.40
C LYS A 18 13.02 -9.48 28.75
N ALA A 19 12.54 -8.34 29.20
CA ALA A 19 11.30 -7.74 28.69
C ALA A 19 11.38 -7.45 27.17
N GLU A 20 12.50 -6.93 26.73
CA GLU A 20 12.78 -6.62 25.32
C GLU A 20 12.66 -7.85 24.43
N GLU A 21 13.41 -8.90 24.75
CA GLU A 21 13.43 -10.14 23.97
C GLU A 21 12.08 -10.84 23.95
N SER A 22 11.40 -10.91 25.10
CA SER A 22 10.09 -11.56 25.21
C SER A 22 9.02 -10.86 24.35
N LEU A 23 9.04 -9.52 24.26
CA LEU A 23 8.12 -8.75 23.41
C LEU A 23 8.40 -8.99 21.93
N TYR A 24 9.68 -9.03 21.51
CA TYR A 24 10.04 -9.37 20.15
C TYR A 24 9.61 -10.80 19.77
N LEU A 25 9.83 -11.77 20.63
CA LEU A 25 9.43 -13.16 20.40
C LEU A 25 7.90 -13.30 20.32
N LEU A 26 7.16 -12.54 21.13
CA LEU A 26 5.69 -12.50 21.05
C LEU A 26 5.22 -11.95 19.69
N ALA A 27 5.77 -10.81 19.25
CA ALA A 27 5.48 -10.24 17.94
C ALA A 27 5.77 -11.24 16.81
N ARG A 28 6.94 -11.88 16.87
CA ARG A 28 7.37 -12.88 15.89
C ARG A 28 6.48 -14.12 15.90
N SER A 29 5.99 -14.56 17.06
CA SER A 29 5.10 -15.73 17.16
C SER A 29 3.74 -15.49 16.48
N HIS A 30 3.18 -14.28 16.58
CA HIS A 30 1.98 -13.88 15.84
C HIS A 30 2.27 -13.79 14.34
N TYR A 31 3.42 -13.23 13.95
CA TYR A 31 3.85 -13.20 12.55
C TYR A 31 3.91 -14.60 11.92
N MET A 32 4.54 -15.55 12.60
CA MET A 32 4.63 -16.95 12.15
C MET A 32 3.26 -17.65 12.10
N ALA A 33 2.32 -17.21 12.93
CA ALA A 33 0.92 -17.68 12.89
C ALA A 33 0.09 -16.98 11.79
N LYS A 34 0.68 -16.07 10.99
CA LYS A 34 0.05 -15.24 9.97
C LYS A 34 -1.01 -14.28 10.55
N ASP A 35 -0.96 -14.01 11.84
CA ASP A 35 -1.74 -12.97 12.49
C ASP A 35 -0.97 -11.63 12.37
N TYR A 36 -0.95 -11.11 11.14
CA TYR A 36 -0.13 -9.95 10.79
C TYR A 36 -0.59 -8.67 11.47
N SER A 37 -1.89 -8.51 11.69
CA SER A 37 -2.45 -7.35 12.39
C SER A 37 -1.94 -7.28 13.83
N THR A 38 -2.09 -8.36 14.60
CA THR A 38 -1.62 -8.43 16.00
C THR A 38 -0.10 -8.37 16.07
N SER A 39 0.59 -9.07 15.16
CA SER A 39 2.05 -9.03 15.05
C SER A 39 2.57 -7.60 14.83
N GLY A 40 1.96 -6.86 13.90
CA GLY A 40 2.31 -5.47 13.61
C GLY A 40 2.18 -4.56 14.83
N GLN A 41 1.12 -4.73 15.64
CA GLN A 41 0.93 -3.98 16.88
C GLN A 41 2.06 -4.27 17.89
N TYR A 42 2.46 -5.53 18.07
CA TYR A 42 3.55 -5.89 18.97
C TYR A 42 4.91 -5.43 18.45
N PHE A 43 5.18 -5.51 17.15
CA PHE A 43 6.40 -4.94 16.58
C PHE A 43 6.45 -3.42 16.73
N THR A 44 5.32 -2.72 16.53
CA THR A 44 5.20 -1.27 16.78
C THR A 44 5.47 -0.95 18.25
N THR A 45 4.88 -1.72 19.16
CA THR A 45 5.13 -1.56 20.61
C THR A 45 6.60 -1.78 20.94
N TYR A 46 7.25 -2.77 20.29
CA TYR A 46 8.66 -3.04 20.50
C TYR A 46 9.53 -1.84 20.10
N TYR A 47 9.49 -1.38 18.87
CA TYR A 47 10.39 -0.30 18.43
C TYR A 47 10.06 1.06 19.06
N THR A 48 8.84 1.23 19.57
CA THR A 48 8.48 2.42 20.34
C THR A 48 9.09 2.41 21.73
N ASN A 49 9.05 1.25 22.42
CA ASN A 49 9.59 1.11 23.76
C ASN A 49 11.11 0.94 23.77
N TYR A 50 11.67 0.29 22.74
CA TYR A 50 13.09 -0.03 22.59
C TYR A 50 13.66 0.48 21.26
N PRO A 51 13.70 1.82 21.02
CA PRO A 51 14.11 2.37 19.72
C PRO A 51 15.57 2.10 19.36
N LYS A 52 16.40 1.80 20.37
CA LYS A 52 17.82 1.38 20.22
C LYS A 52 18.03 -0.08 20.57
N GLY A 53 16.98 -0.84 20.71
CA GLY A 53 17.01 -2.25 21.04
C GLY A 53 17.62 -3.10 19.93
N GLN A 54 18.11 -4.25 20.28
CA GLN A 54 18.76 -5.20 19.37
C GLN A 54 17.88 -5.56 18.17
N PHE A 55 16.56 -5.61 18.34
CA PHE A 55 15.61 -6.00 17.30
C PHE A 55 14.80 -4.81 16.74
N ALA A 56 15.20 -3.56 17.01
CA ALA A 56 14.43 -2.37 16.58
C ALA A 56 14.31 -2.29 15.05
N GLU A 57 15.42 -2.55 14.35
CA GLU A 57 15.45 -2.60 12.88
C GLU A 57 14.52 -3.69 12.33
N LEU A 58 14.68 -4.92 12.83
CA LEU A 58 13.84 -6.06 12.39
C LEU A 58 12.36 -5.86 12.73
N SER A 59 12.06 -5.31 13.92
CA SER A 59 10.68 -5.04 14.33
C SER A 59 10.01 -4.02 13.44
N ARG A 60 10.72 -2.95 13.06
CA ARG A 60 10.17 -1.94 12.14
C ARG A 60 9.96 -2.53 10.74
N PHE A 61 10.90 -3.32 10.25
CA PHE A 61 10.73 -3.99 8.96
C PHE A 61 9.55 -4.96 8.97
N TYR A 62 9.44 -5.85 9.98
CA TYR A 62 8.38 -6.84 10.03
C TYR A 62 6.99 -6.26 10.33
N ALA A 63 6.89 -5.10 10.95
CA ALA A 63 5.62 -4.37 11.06
C ALA A 63 5.10 -4.01 9.66
N GLY A 64 5.91 -3.36 8.83
CA GLY A 64 5.53 -3.02 7.45
C GLY A 64 5.34 -4.25 6.56
N TYR A 65 6.20 -5.27 6.70
CA TYR A 65 6.12 -6.50 5.93
C TYR A 65 4.84 -7.31 6.24
N GLY A 66 4.39 -7.29 7.49
CA GLY A 66 3.11 -7.87 7.87
C GLY A 66 1.93 -7.21 7.16
N TYR A 67 1.87 -5.88 7.13
CA TYR A 67 0.85 -5.14 6.37
C TYR A 67 0.93 -5.38 4.86
N TYR A 68 2.14 -5.55 4.30
CA TYR A 68 2.32 -5.93 2.90
C TYR A 68 1.69 -7.29 2.60
N LEU A 69 1.95 -8.30 3.44
CA LEU A 69 1.40 -9.64 3.28
C LEU A 69 -0.13 -9.70 3.48
N ASP A 70 -0.68 -8.79 4.30
CA ASP A 70 -2.11 -8.69 4.58
C ASP A 70 -2.83 -7.70 3.63
N SER A 71 -2.10 -7.06 2.73
CA SER A 71 -2.63 -6.11 1.77
C SER A 71 -3.63 -6.79 0.82
N PRO A 72 -4.89 -6.32 0.76
CA PRO A 72 -5.96 -6.98 0.00
C PRO A 72 -5.79 -6.82 -1.53
N GLU A 73 -6.68 -7.48 -2.28
CA GLU A 73 -6.77 -7.31 -3.73
C GLU A 73 -7.11 -5.85 -4.09
N PRO A 74 -6.72 -5.37 -5.30
CA PRO A 74 -6.86 -3.96 -5.69
C PRO A 74 -8.27 -3.40 -5.59
N GLU A 75 -9.30 -4.22 -5.84
CA GLU A 75 -10.71 -3.82 -5.82
C GLU A 75 -11.24 -3.49 -4.43
N LEU A 76 -10.58 -4.00 -3.40
CA LEU A 76 -10.99 -3.84 -2.00
C LEU A 76 -10.46 -2.54 -1.40
N ASP A 77 -10.78 -2.31 -0.13
CA ASP A 77 -10.24 -1.17 0.64
C ASP A 77 -8.72 -1.27 0.79
N GLN A 78 -7.99 -0.22 0.44
CA GLN A 78 -6.54 -0.19 0.42
C GLN A 78 -5.91 0.49 1.65
N SER A 79 -6.65 0.67 2.74
CA SER A 79 -6.13 1.28 3.97
C SER A 79 -4.93 0.53 4.53
N GLY A 80 -4.93 -0.82 4.43
CA GLY A 80 -3.80 -1.67 4.81
C GLY A 80 -2.57 -1.48 3.93
N THR A 81 -2.80 -1.27 2.62
CA THR A 81 -1.74 -1.01 1.63
C THR A 81 -1.02 0.32 1.92
N TYR A 82 -1.77 1.38 2.23
CA TYR A 82 -1.18 2.66 2.63
C TYR A 82 -0.35 2.53 3.91
N LYS A 83 -0.86 1.83 4.93
CA LYS A 83 -0.10 1.56 6.16
C LYS A 83 1.20 0.80 5.88
N ALA A 84 1.17 -0.18 4.98
CA ALA A 84 2.38 -0.91 4.60
C ALA A 84 3.42 0.01 3.94
N ILE A 85 2.98 0.91 3.05
CA ILE A 85 3.85 1.89 2.40
C ILE A 85 4.46 2.82 3.45
N ASP A 86 3.66 3.38 4.35
CA ASP A 86 4.11 4.30 5.40
C ASP A 86 5.14 3.62 6.31
N GLU A 87 4.88 2.41 6.78
CA GLU A 87 5.82 1.66 7.64
C GLU A 87 7.15 1.35 6.91
N MET A 88 7.09 0.98 5.62
CA MET A 88 8.28 0.73 4.83
C MET A 88 9.08 2.01 4.53
N GLN A 89 8.41 3.14 4.31
CA GLN A 89 9.07 4.44 4.16
C GLN A 89 9.75 4.87 5.46
N MET A 90 9.06 4.74 6.60
CA MET A 90 9.65 4.99 7.91
C MET A 90 10.83 4.07 8.20
N PHE A 91 10.75 2.78 7.78
CA PHE A 91 11.89 1.87 7.91
C PHE A 91 13.11 2.39 7.13
N LEU A 92 12.93 2.83 5.89
CA LEU A 92 14.02 3.38 5.07
C LEU A 92 14.59 4.69 5.63
N GLU A 93 13.77 5.51 6.25
CA GLU A 93 14.20 6.75 6.90
C GLU A 93 15.09 6.47 8.12
N TYR A 94 14.69 5.51 8.97
CA TYR A 94 15.47 5.17 10.18
C TYR A 94 16.69 4.28 9.88
N PHE A 95 16.60 3.40 8.88
CA PHE A 95 17.63 2.41 8.55
C PHE A 95 18.03 2.43 7.06
N PRO A 96 18.49 3.58 6.53
CA PRO A 96 18.79 3.72 5.09
C PRO A 96 19.93 2.83 4.59
N ARG A 97 20.78 2.32 5.51
CA ARG A 97 21.90 1.44 5.20
C ARG A 97 21.63 -0.02 5.57
N SER A 98 20.41 -0.36 5.91
CA SER A 98 20.02 -1.75 6.21
C SER A 98 20.21 -2.64 4.97
N GLU A 99 20.59 -3.89 5.19
CA GLU A 99 20.61 -4.93 4.16
C GLU A 99 19.19 -5.14 3.57
N LYS A 100 18.15 -4.81 4.33
CA LYS A 100 16.74 -4.89 3.92
C LYS A 100 16.22 -3.63 3.21
N ALA A 101 17.04 -2.60 3.04
CA ALA A 101 16.58 -1.35 2.42
C ALA A 101 16.10 -1.55 0.98
N LYS A 102 16.81 -2.38 0.21
CA LYS A 102 16.38 -2.71 -1.15
C LYS A 102 15.05 -3.47 -1.16
N GLU A 103 14.89 -4.47 -0.30
CA GLU A 103 13.65 -5.24 -0.17
C GLU A 103 12.48 -4.33 0.20
N ALA A 104 12.67 -3.37 1.12
CA ALA A 104 11.65 -2.40 1.49
C ALA A 104 11.27 -1.48 0.31
N GLN A 105 12.24 -1.03 -0.50
CA GLN A 105 11.95 -0.24 -1.71
C GLN A 105 11.15 -1.04 -2.73
N ASP A 106 11.51 -2.30 -2.95
CA ASP A 106 10.81 -3.19 -3.89
C ASP A 106 9.35 -3.44 -3.42
N ILE A 107 9.13 -3.57 -2.12
CA ILE A 107 7.79 -3.70 -1.52
C ILE A 107 6.98 -2.41 -1.73
N ILE A 108 7.54 -1.24 -1.45
CA ILE A 108 6.86 0.04 -1.70
C ILE A 108 6.42 0.12 -3.16
N PHE A 109 7.32 -0.19 -4.09
CA PHE A 109 7.01 -0.17 -5.51
C PHE A 109 5.88 -1.16 -5.86
N ALA A 110 5.92 -2.39 -5.34
CA ALA A 110 4.87 -3.38 -5.56
C ALA A 110 3.50 -2.93 -5.03
N LEU A 111 3.47 -2.28 -3.87
CA LEU A 111 2.25 -1.72 -3.28
C LEU A 111 1.72 -0.52 -4.07
N GLN A 112 2.60 0.34 -4.57
CA GLN A 112 2.23 1.45 -5.46
C GLN A 112 1.62 0.92 -6.77
N GLU A 113 2.20 -0.12 -7.38
CA GLU A 113 1.61 -0.77 -8.56
C GLU A 113 0.22 -1.35 -8.28
N LYS A 114 -0.02 -1.90 -7.08
CA LYS A 114 -1.36 -2.34 -6.66
C LYS A 114 -2.36 -1.17 -6.58
N LEU A 115 -1.96 -0.01 -6.06
CA LEU A 115 -2.80 1.19 -6.04
C LEU A 115 -3.10 1.69 -7.45
N VAL A 116 -2.11 1.68 -8.34
CA VAL A 116 -2.32 2.01 -9.76
C VAL A 116 -3.27 1.02 -10.44
N GLU A 117 -3.17 -0.27 -10.11
CA GLU A 117 -4.12 -1.28 -10.59
C GLU A 117 -5.55 -0.92 -10.22
N LYS A 118 -5.79 -0.52 -8.97
CA LYS A 118 -7.11 -0.05 -8.52
C LYS A 118 -7.60 1.15 -9.35
N GLU A 119 -6.76 2.15 -9.55
CA GLU A 119 -7.13 3.34 -10.33
C GLU A 119 -7.39 3.01 -11.80
N TRP A 120 -6.62 2.09 -12.37
CA TRP A 120 -6.85 1.60 -13.72
C TRP A 120 -8.20 0.87 -13.84
N LEU A 121 -8.55 0.00 -12.90
CA LEU A 121 -9.85 -0.69 -12.86
C LEU A 121 -11.00 0.31 -12.72
N ASN A 122 -10.85 1.33 -11.88
CA ASN A 122 -11.83 2.41 -11.72
C ASN A 122 -12.02 3.21 -13.03
N ALA A 123 -10.91 3.61 -13.66
CA ALA A 123 -10.95 4.35 -14.92
C ALA A 123 -11.57 3.50 -16.04
N GLN A 124 -11.28 2.21 -16.09
CA GLN A 124 -11.86 1.28 -17.05
C GLN A 124 -13.37 1.11 -16.81
N LEU A 125 -13.80 1.04 -15.55
CA LEU A 125 -15.22 1.01 -15.20
C LEU A 125 -15.95 2.26 -15.72
N TYR A 126 -15.40 3.46 -15.47
CA TYR A 126 -15.96 4.71 -15.99
C TYR A 126 -16.00 4.72 -17.51
N TYR A 127 -14.96 4.28 -18.20
CA TYR A 127 -14.96 4.15 -19.64
C TYR A 127 -16.07 3.24 -20.14
N ASN A 128 -16.31 2.09 -19.50
CA ASN A 128 -17.34 1.12 -19.87
C ASN A 128 -18.75 1.64 -19.60
N LEU A 129 -18.95 2.48 -18.57
CA LEU A 129 -20.22 3.15 -18.30
C LEU A 129 -20.56 4.20 -19.37
N GLY A 130 -19.57 4.82 -20.01
CA GLY A 130 -19.76 5.78 -21.09
C GLY A 130 -20.66 6.94 -20.69
N ASN A 131 -21.77 7.14 -21.41
CA ASN A 131 -22.76 8.19 -21.11
C ASN A 131 -23.91 7.72 -20.19
N TYR A 132 -23.81 6.56 -19.56
CA TYR A 132 -24.83 6.11 -18.63
C TYR A 132 -24.87 7.00 -17.38
N MET A 133 -26.00 7.67 -17.15
CA MET A 133 -26.25 8.61 -16.04
C MET A 133 -25.26 9.79 -15.94
N GLY A 134 -24.52 10.12 -17.01
CA GLY A 134 -23.59 11.24 -17.05
C GLY A 134 -22.41 11.01 -17.99
N ASN A 135 -21.47 11.97 -18.04
CA ASN A 135 -20.26 11.86 -18.85
C ASN A 135 -19.17 11.11 -18.04
N ASN A 136 -19.21 9.78 -18.08
CA ASN A 136 -18.22 8.96 -17.40
C ASN A 136 -16.88 8.88 -18.16
N TYR A 137 -16.84 9.25 -19.43
CA TYR A 137 -15.57 9.35 -20.18
C TYR A 137 -14.65 10.41 -19.56
N ASP A 138 -15.18 11.55 -19.13
CA ASP A 138 -14.40 12.56 -18.43
C ASP A 138 -13.89 12.05 -17.07
N ALA A 139 -14.73 11.34 -16.32
CA ALA A 139 -14.32 10.69 -15.07
C ALA A 139 -13.18 9.67 -15.31
N ALA A 140 -13.26 8.88 -16.39
CA ALA A 140 -12.18 7.94 -16.76
C ALA A 140 -10.87 8.67 -17.07
N VAL A 141 -10.93 9.79 -17.80
CA VAL A 141 -9.76 10.64 -18.10
C VAL A 141 -9.13 11.17 -16.82
N ILE A 142 -9.95 11.78 -15.94
CA ILE A 142 -9.47 12.38 -14.69
C ILE A 142 -8.81 11.32 -13.80
N THR A 143 -9.47 10.17 -13.62
CA THR A 143 -8.92 9.06 -12.80
C THR A 143 -7.58 8.57 -13.34
N ALA A 144 -7.49 8.31 -14.64
CA ALA A 144 -6.24 7.84 -15.27
C ALA A 144 -5.13 8.90 -15.24
N GLN A 145 -5.45 10.19 -15.40
CA GLN A 145 -4.47 11.28 -15.29
C GLN A 145 -3.95 11.44 -13.87
N ASN A 146 -4.81 11.33 -12.86
CA ASN A 146 -4.39 11.37 -11.45
C ASN A 146 -3.44 10.20 -11.14
N ALA A 147 -3.78 8.99 -11.57
CA ALA A 147 -2.90 7.84 -11.40
C ALA A 147 -1.52 8.03 -12.03
N LEU A 148 -1.43 8.60 -13.24
CA LEU A 148 -0.16 8.91 -13.91
C LEU A 148 0.64 10.01 -13.20
N LYS A 149 -0.05 10.97 -12.61
CA LYS A 149 0.57 12.08 -11.85
C LYS A 149 1.14 11.59 -10.52
N ASP A 150 0.37 10.76 -9.79
CA ASP A 150 0.75 10.29 -8.47
C ASP A 150 1.79 9.16 -8.54
N TYR A 151 1.78 8.36 -9.63
CA TYR A 151 2.67 7.23 -9.86
C TYR A 151 3.37 7.30 -11.23
N PRO A 152 4.28 8.28 -11.45
CA PRO A 152 4.87 8.54 -12.77
C PRO A 152 5.75 7.40 -13.33
N TYR A 153 6.22 6.51 -12.46
CA TYR A 153 7.07 5.36 -12.81
C TYR A 153 6.32 4.03 -12.93
N THR A 154 4.99 4.07 -12.93
CA THR A 154 4.17 2.85 -13.05
C THR A 154 4.41 2.11 -14.37
N LYS A 155 4.34 0.79 -14.30
CA LYS A 155 4.37 -0.10 -15.47
C LYS A 155 3.12 0.02 -16.35
N ARG A 156 2.01 0.52 -15.82
CA ARG A 156 0.73 0.73 -16.53
C ARG A 156 0.61 2.06 -17.25
N LYS A 157 1.72 2.77 -17.45
CA LYS A 157 1.73 4.09 -18.09
C LYS A 157 1.08 4.07 -19.48
N GLU A 158 1.40 3.05 -20.29
CA GLU A 158 0.86 2.92 -21.64
C GLU A 158 -0.65 2.60 -21.60
N ASP A 159 -1.08 1.69 -20.74
CA ASP A 159 -2.49 1.31 -20.58
C ASP A 159 -3.36 2.51 -20.17
N LEU A 160 -2.91 3.27 -19.17
CA LEU A 160 -3.58 4.48 -18.69
C LEU A 160 -3.63 5.56 -19.79
N SER A 161 -2.52 5.78 -20.51
CA SER A 161 -2.46 6.75 -21.61
C SER A 161 -3.40 6.35 -22.76
N MET A 162 -3.46 5.07 -23.08
CA MET A 162 -4.37 4.56 -24.10
C MET A 162 -5.84 4.70 -23.68
N LEU A 163 -6.15 4.48 -22.40
CA LEU A 163 -7.50 4.66 -21.86
C LEU A 163 -7.94 6.13 -21.92
N ILE A 164 -7.03 7.07 -21.58
CA ILE A 164 -7.28 8.51 -21.72
C ILE A 164 -7.61 8.85 -23.18
N LEU A 165 -6.80 8.38 -24.13
CA LEU A 165 -7.02 8.64 -25.56
C LEU A 165 -8.37 8.10 -26.03
N LYS A 166 -8.70 6.86 -25.70
CA LYS A 166 -9.99 6.23 -26.03
C LYS A 166 -11.17 6.99 -25.42
N SER A 167 -11.05 7.41 -24.16
CA SER A 167 -12.10 8.14 -23.46
C SER A 167 -12.36 9.50 -24.11
N LYS A 168 -11.30 10.26 -24.37
CA LYS A 168 -11.41 11.57 -25.08
C LYS A 168 -11.98 11.41 -26.48
N TYR A 169 -11.59 10.38 -27.21
CA TYR A 169 -12.17 10.11 -28.54
C TYR A 169 -13.66 9.83 -28.45
N GLN A 170 -14.10 8.98 -27.52
CA GLN A 170 -15.52 8.69 -27.33
C GLN A 170 -16.33 9.94 -26.91
N GLU A 171 -15.77 10.73 -26.01
CA GLU A 171 -16.35 12.00 -25.60
C GLU A 171 -16.51 12.96 -26.79
N ALA A 172 -15.50 13.06 -27.65
CA ALA A 172 -15.54 13.94 -28.81
C ALA A 172 -16.58 13.51 -29.83
N ILE A 173 -16.64 12.22 -30.23
CA ILE A 173 -17.61 11.74 -31.23
C ILE A 173 -19.06 11.78 -30.76
N GLN A 174 -19.29 11.68 -29.44
CA GLN A 174 -20.62 11.73 -28.83
C GLN A 174 -21.04 13.16 -28.44
N SER A 175 -20.20 14.16 -28.69
CA SER A 175 -20.50 15.57 -28.43
C SER A 175 -21.47 16.14 -29.45
N VAL A 176 -22.15 17.21 -29.06
CA VAL A 176 -22.88 18.06 -30.03
C VAL A 176 -21.90 18.69 -31.02
N GLU A 177 -22.33 18.95 -32.24
CA GLU A 177 -21.50 19.39 -33.35
C GLU A 177 -20.63 20.62 -33.00
N GLU A 178 -21.21 21.58 -32.28
CA GLU A 178 -20.53 22.82 -31.86
C GLU A 178 -19.32 22.58 -30.94
N LYS A 179 -19.33 21.50 -30.15
CA LYS A 179 -18.26 21.15 -29.21
C LYS A 179 -17.24 20.14 -29.75
N LYS A 180 -17.50 19.52 -30.90
CA LYS A 180 -16.61 18.50 -31.47
C LYS A 180 -15.21 19.05 -31.76
N ILE A 181 -15.14 20.22 -32.40
CA ILE A 181 -13.87 20.83 -32.81
C ILE A 181 -12.98 21.13 -31.59
N GLU A 182 -13.59 21.62 -30.49
CA GLU A 182 -12.88 21.91 -29.25
C GLU A 182 -12.35 20.65 -28.57
N ARG A 183 -13.13 19.57 -28.59
CA ARG A 183 -12.79 18.30 -27.92
C ARG A 183 -11.82 17.41 -28.70
N PHE A 184 -11.61 17.66 -30.00
CA PHE A 184 -10.59 17.00 -30.81
C PHE A 184 -9.22 17.71 -30.74
N ARG A 185 -9.11 18.87 -30.10
CA ARG A 185 -7.83 19.58 -29.85
C ARG A 185 -7.20 19.16 -28.54
#